data_6060e550a89abd146ed2c801fbfd6f05
#
_entry.id   6060e550a89abd146ed2c801fbfd6f05
#
_cell.length_a   1.000
_cell.length_b   1.000
_cell.length_c   1.000
_cell.angle_alpha   90.00
_cell.angle_beta   90.00
_cell.angle_gamma   90.00
#
_symmetry.space_group_name_H-M   'P 1'
#
loop_
_entity.id
_entity.type
_entity.pdbx_description
1 polymer ?
#
loop_
_entity_poly.entity_id
_entity_poly.type
_entity_poly.pdbx_seq_one_letter_code
_entity_poly.pdbx_strand_id
1 'polypeptide(L)'
;FVDFPEGSSGREQSDLAFDRAGLRREVSLEVNTADLLTGLVRQGLGVALVAPSVAREVPGCVCIPIGDGPVRVEYLAWDSFNPSPAAQAFVDFIPARPAQRPLSLTATTA
;
A
#
# COMPACT_ATOMS: atom_id res chain seq x y z
N PHE A 1 0.41 -11.68 10.34
CA PHE A 1 0.37 -10.31 9.79
C PHE A 1 -0.75 -9.50 10.43
N VAL A 2 -0.57 -8.17 10.46
CA VAL A 2 -1.62 -7.18 10.67
C VAL A 2 -1.96 -6.63 9.30
N ASP A 3 -3.25 -6.59 8.93
CA ASP A 3 -3.68 -6.09 7.62
C ASP A 3 -5.08 -5.48 7.68
N PHE A 4 -5.52 -4.93 6.56
CA PHE A 4 -6.88 -4.49 6.36
C PHE A 4 -7.84 -5.68 6.20
N PRO A 5 -9.15 -5.48 6.34
CA PRO A 5 -10.14 -6.55 6.20
C PRO A 5 -10.06 -7.22 4.84
N GLU A 6 -10.46 -8.48 4.81
CA GLU A 6 -10.63 -9.26 3.58
C GLU A 6 -11.54 -8.52 2.60
N GLY A 7 -11.22 -8.53 1.30
CA GLY A 7 -11.93 -7.80 0.26
C GLY A 7 -11.50 -6.33 0.10
N SER A 8 -10.64 -5.80 0.97
CA SER A 8 -10.04 -4.48 0.72
C SER A 8 -8.96 -4.57 -0.37
N SER A 9 -8.88 -3.56 -1.24
CA SER A 9 -7.98 -3.57 -2.41
C SER A 9 -6.50 -3.78 -2.05
N GLY A 10 -6.05 -3.21 -0.93
CA GLY A 10 -4.68 -3.41 -0.45
C GLY A 10 -4.42 -4.85 0.00
N ARG A 11 -5.39 -5.44 0.70
CA ARG A 11 -5.34 -6.83 1.17
C ARG A 11 -5.32 -7.79 0.00
N GLU A 12 -6.21 -7.64 -0.97
CA GLU A 12 -6.28 -8.49 -2.17
C GLU A 12 -4.98 -8.48 -2.97
N GLN A 13 -4.36 -7.32 -3.14
CA GLN A 13 -3.08 -7.23 -3.85
C GLN A 13 -1.95 -7.92 -3.10
N SER A 14 -1.94 -7.82 -1.78
CA SER A 14 -0.98 -8.54 -0.94
C SER A 14 -1.19 -10.05 -1.02
N ASP A 15 -2.43 -10.52 -0.92
CA ASP A 15 -2.78 -11.94 -1.02
C ASP A 15 -2.37 -12.52 -2.38
N LEU A 16 -2.67 -11.81 -3.47
CA LEU A 16 -2.24 -12.20 -4.83
C LEU A 16 -0.71 -12.27 -4.98
N ALA A 17 0.03 -11.38 -4.33
CA ALA A 17 1.48 -11.42 -4.40
C ALA A 17 2.06 -12.63 -3.66
N PHE A 18 1.52 -12.97 -2.50
CA PHE A 18 1.90 -14.18 -1.76
C PHE A 18 1.55 -15.45 -2.53
N ASP A 19 0.36 -15.52 -3.11
CA ASP A 19 -0.07 -16.66 -3.93
C ASP A 19 0.85 -16.88 -5.14
N ARG A 20 1.20 -15.81 -5.85
CA ARG A 20 2.13 -15.88 -7.00
C ARG A 20 3.51 -16.35 -6.59
N ALA A 21 3.95 -16.01 -5.40
CA ALA A 21 5.22 -16.46 -4.84
C ALA A 21 5.15 -17.88 -4.26
N GLY A 22 3.99 -18.52 -4.23
CA GLY A 22 3.78 -19.83 -3.61
C GLY A 22 3.94 -19.78 -2.09
N LEU A 23 3.77 -18.62 -1.49
CA LEU A 23 3.94 -18.39 -0.06
C LEU A 23 2.58 -18.29 0.63
N ARG A 24 2.51 -18.83 1.84
CA ARG A 24 1.34 -18.63 2.70
C ARG A 24 1.63 -17.53 3.71
N ARG A 25 0.64 -16.68 3.94
CA ARG A 25 0.65 -15.74 5.06
C ARG A 25 -0.61 -15.94 5.92
N GLU A 26 -0.48 -15.70 7.19
CA GLU A 26 -1.59 -15.66 8.12
C GLU A 26 -1.82 -14.22 8.55
N VAL A 27 -3.04 -13.73 8.37
CA VAL A 27 -3.48 -12.44 8.89
C VAL A 27 -4.22 -12.71 10.19
N SER A 28 -3.57 -12.41 11.30
CA SER A 28 -4.06 -12.69 12.64
C SER A 28 -4.80 -11.49 13.25
N LEU A 29 -4.54 -10.28 12.73
CA LEU A 29 -5.17 -9.04 13.19
C LEU A 29 -5.64 -8.22 11.99
N GLU A 30 -6.92 -7.86 11.99
CA GLU A 30 -7.52 -7.00 10.97
C GLU A 30 -7.89 -5.65 11.57
N VAL A 31 -7.56 -4.58 10.85
CA VAL A 31 -7.80 -3.19 11.27
C VAL A 31 -8.30 -2.33 10.11
N ASN A 32 -9.07 -1.30 10.43
CA ASN A 32 -9.70 -0.45 9.43
C ASN A 32 -8.93 0.84 9.12
N THR A 33 -7.86 1.14 9.85
CA THR A 33 -7.08 2.36 9.65
C THR A 33 -5.57 2.08 9.65
N ALA A 34 -4.83 2.90 8.90
CA ALA A 34 -3.38 2.80 8.83
C ALA A 34 -2.73 3.10 10.20
N ASP A 35 -3.32 3.99 11.00
CA ASP A 35 -2.80 4.33 12.33
C ASP A 35 -2.87 3.15 13.30
N LEU A 36 -3.98 2.40 13.29
CA LEU A 36 -4.11 1.17 14.08
C LEU A 36 -3.13 0.11 13.61
N LEU A 37 -3.02 -0.08 12.28
CA LEU A 37 -2.09 -1.04 11.69
C LEU A 37 -0.65 -0.76 12.14
N THR A 38 -0.20 0.46 11.95
CA THR A 38 1.16 0.87 12.32
C THR A 38 1.37 0.88 13.84
N GLY A 39 0.33 1.21 14.61
CA GLY A 39 0.33 1.14 16.07
C GLY A 39 0.57 -0.28 16.58
N LEU A 40 -0.11 -1.27 16.04
CA LEU A 40 0.05 -2.68 16.41
C LEU A 40 1.44 -3.21 16.03
N VAL A 41 1.93 -2.86 14.83
CA VAL A 41 3.29 -3.24 14.41
C VAL A 41 4.34 -2.63 15.34
N ARG A 42 4.19 -1.37 15.71
CA ARG A 42 5.10 -0.69 16.64
C ARG A 42 5.12 -1.33 18.03
N GLN A 43 4.02 -1.93 18.47
CA GLN A 43 3.95 -2.69 19.71
C GLN A 43 4.51 -4.13 19.59
N GLY A 44 5.00 -4.51 18.42
CA GLY A 44 5.55 -5.85 18.19
C GLY A 44 4.51 -6.95 18.06
N LEU A 45 3.23 -6.60 17.82
CA LEU A 45 2.14 -7.57 17.72
C LEU A 45 2.04 -8.24 16.34
N GLY A 46 2.85 -7.83 15.39
CA GLY A 46 2.91 -8.44 14.07
C GLY A 46 3.69 -7.60 13.07
N VAL A 47 3.63 -8.01 11.82
CA VAL A 47 4.22 -7.32 10.67
C VAL A 47 3.12 -6.92 9.70
N ALA A 48 3.34 -5.85 8.95
CA ALA A 48 2.40 -5.38 7.94
C ALA A 48 3.09 -5.04 6.62
N LEU A 49 2.37 -5.16 5.51
CA LEU A 49 2.79 -4.67 4.21
C LEU A 49 2.20 -3.27 4.02
N VAL A 50 3.06 -2.31 3.78
CA VAL A 50 2.62 -0.92 3.61
C VAL A 50 3.32 -0.28 2.42
N ALA A 51 2.68 0.72 1.83
CA ALA A 51 3.30 1.51 0.78
C ALA A 51 4.51 2.29 1.32
N PRO A 52 5.53 2.59 0.49
CA PRO A 52 6.72 3.34 0.91
C PRO A 52 6.41 4.71 1.52
N SER A 53 5.33 5.35 1.09
CA SER A 53 4.86 6.61 1.65
C SER A 53 4.46 6.45 3.11
N VAL A 54 3.70 5.41 3.43
CA VAL A 54 3.28 5.09 4.80
C VAL A 54 4.49 4.70 5.65
N ALA A 55 5.36 3.83 5.13
CA ALA A 55 6.55 3.37 5.85
C ALA A 55 7.46 4.51 6.32
N ARG A 56 7.57 5.59 5.53
CA ARG A 56 8.39 6.77 5.89
C ARG A 56 7.81 7.60 7.04
N GLU A 57 6.51 7.49 7.26
CA GLU A 57 5.79 8.30 8.27
C GLU A 57 5.60 7.58 9.60
N VAL A 58 6.12 6.35 9.73
CA VAL A 58 5.95 5.54 10.94
C VAL A 58 7.24 5.49 11.76
N PRO A 59 7.43 6.38 12.73
CA PRO A 59 8.59 6.33 13.61
C PRO A 59 8.53 5.09 14.52
N GLY A 60 9.69 4.53 14.81
CA GLY A 60 9.82 3.39 15.73
C GLY A 60 9.47 2.02 15.12
N CYS A 61 9.19 1.98 13.83
CA CYS A 61 9.11 0.72 13.08
C CYS A 61 10.34 0.57 12.20
N VAL A 62 10.70 -0.66 12.00
CA VAL A 62 11.75 -1.03 11.08
C VAL A 62 11.12 -1.45 9.76
N CYS A 63 11.53 -0.81 8.66
CA CYS A 63 10.96 -1.05 7.33
C CYS A 63 11.95 -1.83 6.46
N ILE A 64 11.49 -2.95 5.89
CA ILE A 64 12.29 -3.85 5.03
C ILE A 64 11.79 -3.71 3.58
N PRO A 65 12.57 -3.25 2.55
CA PRO A 65 12.14 -3.32 1.15
C PRO A 65 11.94 -4.76 0.71
N ILE A 66 10.85 -4.99 0.01
CA ILE A 66 10.60 -6.27 -0.64
C ILE A 66 10.90 -6.10 -2.13
N GLY A 67 11.94 -6.79 -2.62
CA GLY A 67 12.17 -6.90 -4.06
C GLY A 67 11.00 -7.65 -4.69
N ASP A 68 10.51 -7.18 -5.84
CA ASP A 68 9.35 -7.76 -6.55
C ASP A 68 8.08 -7.88 -5.69
N GLY A 69 7.95 -7.00 -4.68
CA GLY A 69 6.78 -6.94 -3.81
C GLY A 69 5.51 -6.52 -4.54
N PRO A 70 4.34 -6.59 -3.86
CA PRO A 70 3.06 -6.21 -4.45
C PRO A 70 3.08 -4.75 -4.92
N VAL A 71 2.52 -4.51 -6.10
CA VAL A 71 2.39 -3.18 -6.69
C VAL A 71 0.94 -2.74 -6.56
N ARG A 72 0.71 -1.58 -5.98
CA ARG A 72 -0.61 -0.96 -5.95
C ARG A 72 -0.79 -0.08 -7.17
N VAL A 73 -1.84 -0.33 -7.94
CA VAL A 73 -2.25 0.49 -9.07
C VAL A 73 -3.49 1.27 -8.66
N GLU A 74 -3.43 2.57 -8.77
CA GLU A 74 -4.55 3.48 -8.52
C GLU A 74 -4.97 4.11 -9.84
N TYR A 75 -6.29 4.20 -10.06
CA TYR A 75 -6.86 4.77 -11.27
C TYR A 75 -7.58 6.07 -10.92
N LEU A 76 -7.34 7.09 -11.70
CA LEU A 76 -8.20 8.26 -11.74
C LEU A 76 -9.25 8.05 -12.83
N ALA A 77 -10.52 8.15 -12.46
CA ALA A 77 -11.63 8.10 -13.40
C ALA A 77 -12.36 9.45 -13.42
N TRP A 78 -12.61 9.97 -14.61
CA TRP A 78 -13.37 11.20 -14.80
C TRP A 78 -14.17 11.13 -16.10
N ASP A 79 -15.20 11.97 -16.24
CA ASP A 79 -15.91 12.12 -17.49
C ASP A 79 -15.04 12.95 -18.47
N SER A 80 -14.46 12.27 -19.46
CA SER A 80 -13.58 12.87 -20.46
C SER A 80 -14.35 13.59 -21.56
N PHE A 81 -15.65 13.32 -21.71
CA PHE A 81 -16.47 13.97 -22.76
C PHE A 81 -16.96 15.35 -22.33
N ASN A 82 -17.36 15.50 -21.07
CA ASN A 82 -17.85 16.76 -20.53
C ASN A 82 -17.35 16.98 -19.10
N PRO A 83 -16.03 17.15 -18.89
CA PRO A 83 -15.48 17.33 -17.58
C PRO A 83 -15.93 18.68 -16.99
N SER A 84 -16.28 18.67 -15.71
CA SER A 84 -16.49 19.95 -15.02
C SER A 84 -15.18 20.77 -14.99
N PRO A 85 -15.23 22.10 -14.91
CA PRO A 85 -14.02 22.92 -14.81
C PRO A 85 -13.09 22.50 -13.65
N ALA A 86 -13.66 22.07 -12.53
CA ALA A 86 -12.90 21.58 -11.39
C ALA A 86 -12.23 20.23 -11.70
N ALA A 87 -12.92 19.30 -12.35
CA ALA A 87 -12.36 18.02 -12.76
C ALA A 87 -11.21 18.22 -13.77
N GLN A 88 -11.40 19.11 -14.76
CA GLN A 88 -10.35 19.42 -15.72
C GLN A 88 -9.13 20.05 -15.06
N ALA A 89 -9.32 21.04 -14.19
CA ALA A 89 -8.22 21.65 -13.45
C ALA A 89 -7.47 20.64 -12.58
N PHE A 90 -8.16 19.68 -11.98
CA PHE A 90 -7.53 18.62 -11.20
C PHE A 90 -6.71 17.68 -12.08
N VAL A 91 -7.25 17.26 -13.22
CA VAL A 91 -6.52 16.41 -14.18
C VAL A 91 -5.28 17.12 -14.71
N ASP A 92 -5.39 18.41 -15.05
CA ASP A 92 -4.28 19.23 -15.54
C ASP A 92 -3.19 19.45 -14.47
N PHE A 93 -3.60 19.46 -13.19
CA PHE A 93 -2.68 19.59 -12.05
C PHE A 93 -1.86 18.34 -11.80
N ILE A 94 -2.40 17.15 -12.16
CA ILE A 94 -1.66 15.89 -12.00
C ILE A 94 -0.57 15.83 -13.07
N PRO A 95 0.72 15.95 -12.71
CA PRO A 95 1.78 15.83 -13.70
C PRO A 95 1.68 14.44 -14.35
N ALA A 96 1.78 14.40 -15.67
CA ALA A 96 1.98 13.15 -16.41
C ALA A 96 3.29 12.52 -15.92
N ARG A 97 3.21 11.78 -14.80
CA ARG A 97 4.35 11.04 -14.30
C ARG A 97 4.55 9.83 -15.21
N PRO A 98 5.73 9.69 -15.83
CA PRO A 98 6.08 8.39 -16.38
C PRO A 98 5.94 7.37 -15.27
N ALA A 99 5.35 6.21 -15.57
CA ALA A 99 5.18 5.12 -14.63
C ALA A 99 6.47 4.94 -13.83
N GLN A 100 6.46 5.30 -12.56
CA GLN A 100 7.65 5.17 -11.72
C GLN A 100 7.95 3.67 -11.63
N ARG A 101 9.21 3.29 -11.90
CA ARG A 101 9.73 1.99 -11.53
C ARG A 101 9.31 1.71 -10.10
N PRO A 102 8.81 0.50 -9.81
CA PRO A 102 8.43 0.16 -8.46
C PRO A 102 9.58 0.51 -7.51
N LEU A 103 9.30 1.34 -6.54
CA LEU A 103 10.24 1.63 -5.47
C LEU A 103 10.41 0.32 -4.71
N SER A 104 11.57 -0.27 -4.80
CA SER A 104 11.94 -1.41 -3.97
C SER A 104 11.81 -1.00 -2.51
N LEU A 105 10.95 -1.69 -1.79
CA LEU A 105 10.75 -1.51 -0.35
C LEU A 105 11.87 -2.22 0.39
N THR A 106 12.44 -1.60 1.40
CA THR A 106 13.48 -2.17 2.26
C THR A 106 12.88 -2.47 3.63
N ALA A 107 13.09 -3.65 4.14
CA ALA A 107 12.76 -4.02 5.52
C ALA A 107 14.03 -4.15 6.36
N THR A 108 14.02 -3.73 7.56
CA THR A 108 15.06 -3.96 8.57
C THR A 108 14.45 -4.65 9.78
N THR A 109 15.07 -5.74 10.22
CA THR A 109 14.75 -6.41 11.48
C THR A 109 15.53 -5.73 12.61
N ALA A 110 14.89 -5.55 13.70
CA ALA A 110 15.57 -5.27 14.95
C ALA A 110 16.21 -6.54 15.49
#